data_94efe0306faba466b45efdb92651853d
#
_entry.id   94efe0306faba466b45efdb92651853d
#
_cell.length_a   1.000
_cell.length_b   1.000
_cell.length_c   1.000
_cell.angle_alpha   90.00
_cell.angle_beta   90.00
_cell.angle_gamma   90.00
#
_symmetry.space_group_name_H-M   'P 1'
#
loop_
_entity.id
_entity.type
_entity.pdbx_description
1 polymer ?
#
loop_
_entity_poly.entity_id
_entity_poly.type
_entity_poly.pdbx_seq_one_letter_code
_entity_poly.pdbx_strand_id
1 'polypeptide(L)'
;PPPGRPRPGSAAPATGRWLAGRFPLPATQGQAVARDMQYWLYLPDRVRDEQPLGGWPLVVMLHGCHQSATQFAQGTRMNHVAENKGFAVLYPQQSVTVQAQRCWRWYDRATQQGGGETGALASLIGTVCERYPIDRRRIYACGLSAGAGMAAILATNHPELIAAVALHSGPVFGAGHGPLGALRVMRHGAPEQADAAIRNLLRGRPAVPMPALLIQGEDDQVVDPVNQRQLARQWLQLNGLPAGPATRIAAKPAGRGCSRNAHEIHDYLVGRKVVLRVVRILGLGHAWSGGDPAHAFNAKAGPDASRMVLDFFGRHRR
;
A
#
# COMPACT_ATOMS: atom_id res chain seq x y z
N PRO A 1 27.55 -3.00 18.52
CA PRO A 1 26.75 -3.36 19.67
C PRO A 1 25.82 -4.53 19.30
N PRO A 2 25.70 -5.57 20.17
CA PRO A 2 24.85 -6.71 19.88
C PRO A 2 23.38 -6.30 19.80
N PRO A 3 22.53 -7.04 19.04
CA PRO A 3 21.12 -6.73 18.92
C PRO A 3 20.46 -6.81 20.31
N GLY A 4 19.75 -5.75 20.69
CA GLY A 4 19.04 -5.67 21.96
C GLY A 4 18.03 -6.82 22.10
N ARG A 5 17.92 -7.38 23.31
CA ARG A 5 16.94 -8.43 23.63
C ARG A 5 15.52 -7.97 23.28
N PRO A 6 14.70 -8.81 22.66
CA PRO A 6 13.31 -8.49 22.35
C PRO A 6 12.55 -8.17 23.64
N ARG A 7 11.74 -7.10 23.63
CA ARG A 7 10.88 -6.74 24.75
C ARG A 7 9.80 -7.81 24.94
N PRO A 8 9.41 -8.13 26.18
CA PRO A 8 8.34 -9.10 26.45
C PRO A 8 7.03 -8.63 25.78
N GLY A 9 6.49 -9.46 24.89
CA GLY A 9 5.23 -9.21 24.17
C GLY A 9 5.37 -8.94 22.68
N SER A 10 6.57 -8.81 22.11
CA SER A 10 6.75 -8.78 20.66
C SER A 10 6.60 -10.20 20.09
N ALA A 11 5.78 -10.35 19.05
CA ALA A 11 5.72 -11.60 18.30
C ALA A 11 7.14 -11.97 17.83
N ALA A 12 7.47 -13.28 17.85
CA ALA A 12 8.77 -13.76 17.38
C ALA A 12 9.07 -13.19 15.99
N PRO A 13 10.29 -12.75 15.69
CA PRO A 13 10.64 -12.26 14.36
C PRO A 13 10.37 -13.34 13.32
N ALA A 14 9.91 -12.93 12.13
CA ALA A 14 9.74 -13.85 11.01
C ALA A 14 11.08 -14.50 10.68
N THR A 15 11.09 -15.78 10.33
CA THR A 15 12.30 -16.59 10.15
C THR A 15 13.04 -16.32 8.85
N GLY A 16 12.40 -15.64 7.88
CA GLY A 16 12.95 -15.34 6.57
C GLY A 16 14.11 -14.34 6.59
N ARG A 17 14.73 -14.15 5.42
CA ARG A 17 15.90 -13.29 5.26
C ARG A 17 15.46 -11.82 5.18
N TRP A 18 16.11 -10.96 5.97
CA TRP A 18 15.94 -9.52 5.98
C TRP A 18 17.17 -8.83 5.40
N LEU A 19 17.05 -8.27 4.21
CA LEU A 19 18.15 -7.74 3.41
C LEU A 19 18.01 -6.22 3.29
N ALA A 20 19.04 -5.47 3.65
CA ALA A 20 19.13 -4.04 3.41
C ALA A 20 19.81 -3.77 2.06
N GLY A 21 19.32 -2.79 1.30
CA GLY A 21 19.89 -2.39 0.03
C GLY A 21 19.85 -0.88 -0.20
N ARG A 22 20.58 -0.44 -1.21
CA ARG A 22 20.56 0.92 -1.72
C ARG A 22 20.31 0.89 -3.21
N PHE A 23 19.43 1.76 -3.67
CA PHE A 23 19.12 1.91 -5.08
C PHE A 23 19.53 3.32 -5.52
N PRO A 24 20.46 3.46 -6.47
CA PRO A 24 20.88 4.76 -6.97
C PRO A 24 19.73 5.44 -7.70
N LEU A 25 19.43 6.67 -7.32
CA LEU A 25 18.43 7.48 -8.00
C LEU A 25 19.07 8.21 -9.19
N PRO A 26 18.33 8.36 -10.31
CA PRO A 26 18.82 9.16 -11.42
C PRO A 26 19.21 10.58 -10.96
N ALA A 27 20.33 11.09 -11.42
CA ALA A 27 20.73 12.46 -11.17
C ALA A 27 19.67 13.39 -11.81
N THR A 28 19.07 14.27 -11.02
CA THR A 28 18.24 15.35 -11.54
C THR A 28 19.13 16.53 -11.91
N GLN A 29 18.83 17.22 -13.01
CA GLN A 29 19.60 18.40 -13.43
C GLN A 29 19.75 19.39 -12.25
N GLY A 30 20.98 19.80 -11.96
CA GLY A 30 21.32 20.73 -10.90
C GLY A 30 21.67 20.11 -9.53
N GLN A 31 21.73 18.79 -9.40
CA GLN A 31 22.17 18.12 -8.15
C GLN A 31 23.58 17.56 -8.30
N ALA A 32 24.50 18.07 -7.48
CA ALA A 32 25.92 17.66 -7.47
C ALA A 32 26.19 16.34 -6.74
N VAL A 33 25.21 15.77 -6.04
CA VAL A 33 25.38 14.55 -5.22
C VAL A 33 24.43 13.46 -5.68
N ALA A 34 24.96 12.28 -5.97
CA ALA A 34 24.18 11.08 -6.22
C ALA A 34 23.33 10.75 -4.97
N ARG A 35 22.04 10.48 -5.17
CA ARG A 35 21.12 10.10 -4.11
C ARG A 35 20.78 8.65 -4.22
N ASP A 36 20.68 7.99 -3.07
CA ASP A 36 20.25 6.61 -2.99
C ASP A 36 18.91 6.51 -2.26
N MET A 37 18.02 5.68 -2.76
CA MET A 37 16.86 5.20 -2.02
C MET A 37 17.28 3.96 -1.22
N GLN A 38 17.22 4.05 0.10
CA GLN A 38 17.36 2.86 0.95
C GLN A 38 16.13 1.98 0.83
N TYR A 39 16.30 0.68 0.91
CA TYR A 39 15.20 -0.27 0.96
C TYR A 39 15.56 -1.50 1.78
N TRP A 40 14.54 -2.21 2.24
CA TRP A 40 14.66 -3.53 2.84
C TRP A 40 13.83 -4.52 2.05
N LEU A 41 14.35 -5.73 1.92
CA LEU A 41 13.67 -6.83 1.25
C LEU A 41 13.57 -8.00 2.23
N TYR A 42 12.36 -8.46 2.46
CA TYR A 42 12.08 -9.68 3.18
C TYR A 42 11.84 -10.81 2.17
N LEU A 43 12.55 -11.92 2.35
CA LEU A 43 12.37 -13.14 1.57
C LEU A 43 11.99 -14.28 2.53
N PRO A 44 10.87 -14.98 2.33
CA PRO A 44 10.42 -16.04 3.22
C PRO A 44 11.36 -17.26 3.17
N ASP A 45 11.60 -17.89 4.33
CA ASP A 45 12.44 -19.10 4.44
C ASP A 45 11.67 -20.39 4.19
N ARG A 46 10.37 -20.43 4.54
CA ARG A 46 9.54 -21.64 4.48
C ARG A 46 9.39 -22.29 3.10
N VAL A 47 9.87 -21.62 2.07
CA VAL A 47 9.82 -22.08 0.68
C VAL A 47 11.20 -22.53 0.18
N ARG A 48 12.16 -22.82 1.10
CA ARG A 48 13.49 -23.29 0.68
C ARG A 48 13.46 -24.62 -0.05
N ASP A 49 12.54 -25.50 0.32
CA ASP A 49 12.42 -26.82 -0.29
C ASP A 49 11.51 -26.87 -1.54
N GLU A 50 10.67 -25.85 -1.73
CA GLU A 50 9.81 -25.69 -2.89
C GLU A 50 9.74 -24.22 -3.31
N GLN A 51 10.79 -23.70 -3.90
CA GLN A 51 10.73 -22.41 -4.58
C GLN A 51 9.60 -22.46 -5.60
N PRO A 52 8.56 -21.57 -5.51
CA PRO A 52 7.45 -21.65 -6.44
C PRO A 52 7.97 -21.61 -7.88
N LEU A 53 7.56 -22.54 -8.70
CA LEU A 53 7.83 -22.48 -10.14
C LEU A 53 7.39 -21.09 -10.63
N GLY A 54 8.35 -20.22 -11.00
CA GLY A 54 8.08 -18.83 -11.40
C GLY A 54 8.42 -17.73 -10.38
N GLY A 55 8.87 -18.07 -9.18
CA GLY A 55 9.34 -17.11 -8.16
C GLY A 55 8.27 -16.67 -7.16
N TRP A 56 8.69 -15.84 -6.18
CA TRP A 56 7.81 -15.32 -5.13
C TRP A 56 6.91 -14.20 -5.65
N PRO A 57 5.63 -14.14 -5.23
CA PRO A 57 4.86 -12.91 -5.33
C PRO A 57 5.53 -11.81 -4.47
N LEU A 58 5.54 -10.58 -4.96
CA LEU A 58 6.19 -9.45 -4.31
C LEU A 58 5.14 -8.42 -3.86
N VAL A 59 5.20 -8.01 -2.61
CA VAL A 59 4.44 -6.86 -2.11
C VAL A 59 5.39 -5.69 -1.85
N VAL A 60 5.11 -4.54 -2.46
CA VAL A 60 5.81 -3.28 -2.19
C VAL A 60 5.03 -2.54 -1.11
N MET A 61 5.62 -2.39 0.08
CA MET A 61 5.02 -1.78 1.26
C MET A 61 5.53 -0.35 1.45
N LEU A 62 4.65 0.63 1.27
CA LEU A 62 4.97 2.06 1.33
C LEU A 62 4.46 2.66 2.65
N HIS A 63 5.39 3.09 3.50
CA HIS A 63 5.08 3.62 4.84
C HIS A 63 4.39 4.99 4.80
N GLY A 64 3.73 5.36 5.89
CA GLY A 64 3.14 6.69 6.07
C GLY A 64 4.18 7.75 6.49
N CYS A 65 3.73 9.00 6.61
CA CYS A 65 4.55 10.07 7.17
C CYS A 65 5.04 9.72 8.58
N HIS A 66 6.20 10.24 8.97
CA HIS A 66 6.86 10.02 10.26
C HIS A 66 7.28 8.58 10.56
N GLN A 67 7.08 7.65 9.63
CA GLN A 67 7.52 6.26 9.77
C GLN A 67 8.82 6.00 9.01
N SER A 68 9.57 4.99 9.44
CA SER A 68 10.60 4.36 8.62
C SER A 68 10.07 3.06 8.02
N ALA A 69 10.74 2.57 6.99
CA ALA A 69 10.44 1.28 6.38
C ALA A 69 10.50 0.13 7.41
N THR A 70 11.47 0.17 8.32
CA THR A 70 11.64 -0.84 9.39
C THR A 70 10.55 -0.76 10.44
N GLN A 71 10.16 0.44 10.89
CA GLN A 71 9.03 0.64 11.80
C GLN A 71 7.71 0.18 11.17
N PHE A 72 7.53 0.45 9.88
CA PHE A 72 6.33 0.00 9.15
C PHE A 72 6.29 -1.52 9.02
N ALA A 73 7.41 -2.17 8.72
CA ALA A 73 7.50 -3.62 8.66
C ALA A 73 7.15 -4.28 10.02
N GLN A 74 7.70 -3.74 11.11
CA GLN A 74 7.45 -4.22 12.47
C GLN A 74 6.00 -3.97 12.89
N GLY A 75 5.53 -2.72 12.74
CA GLY A 75 4.21 -2.31 13.16
C GLY A 75 3.08 -3.03 12.44
N THR A 76 3.19 -3.24 11.14
CA THR A 76 2.19 -3.96 10.33
C THR A 76 2.26 -5.48 10.53
N ARG A 77 3.35 -6.01 11.07
CA ARG A 77 3.63 -7.46 11.16
C ARG A 77 3.56 -8.17 9.80
N MET A 78 3.74 -7.44 8.70
CA MET A 78 3.54 -7.98 7.37
C MET A 78 4.47 -9.17 7.08
N ASN A 79 5.73 -9.15 7.58
CA ASN A 79 6.67 -10.24 7.38
C ASN A 79 6.19 -11.58 7.97
N HIS A 80 5.50 -11.57 9.12
CA HIS A 80 4.94 -12.80 9.69
C HIS A 80 3.85 -13.42 8.83
N VAL A 81 2.98 -12.58 8.27
CA VAL A 81 1.93 -13.06 7.36
C VAL A 81 2.53 -13.50 6.04
N ALA A 82 3.54 -12.75 5.54
CA ALA A 82 4.27 -13.05 4.32
C ALA A 82 5.03 -14.38 4.40
N GLU A 83 5.68 -14.67 5.54
CA GLU A 83 6.33 -15.97 5.80
C GLU A 83 5.36 -17.13 5.63
N ASN A 84 4.17 -17.02 6.24
CA ASN A 84 3.17 -18.08 6.21
C ASN A 84 2.52 -18.27 4.83
N LYS A 85 2.53 -17.23 3.99
CA LYS A 85 1.88 -17.21 2.67
C LYS A 85 2.85 -17.28 1.49
N GLY A 86 4.15 -17.28 1.75
CA GLY A 86 5.20 -17.36 0.72
C GLY A 86 5.31 -16.10 -0.13
N PHE A 87 5.18 -14.90 0.46
CA PHE A 87 5.36 -13.62 -0.22
C PHE A 87 6.70 -12.99 0.12
N ALA A 88 7.40 -12.46 -0.87
CA ALA A 88 8.47 -11.50 -0.67
C ALA A 88 7.87 -10.11 -0.38
N VAL A 89 8.55 -9.30 0.45
CA VAL A 89 8.07 -7.95 0.79
C VAL A 89 9.19 -6.93 0.64
N LEU A 90 8.99 -5.93 -0.19
CA LEU A 90 9.90 -4.82 -0.43
C LEU A 90 9.41 -3.57 0.32
N TYR A 91 10.30 -2.97 1.10
CA TYR A 91 10.05 -1.76 1.89
C TYR A 91 10.97 -0.63 1.44
N PRO A 92 10.60 0.17 0.45
CA PRO A 92 11.33 1.39 0.11
C PRO A 92 11.26 2.40 1.26
N GLN A 93 12.33 3.17 1.46
CA GLN A 93 12.44 4.20 2.49
C GLN A 93 12.43 5.58 1.87
N GLN A 94 11.45 6.41 2.27
CA GLN A 94 11.50 7.83 1.96
C GLN A 94 12.60 8.52 2.78
N SER A 95 13.42 9.30 2.10
CA SER A 95 14.56 9.98 2.73
C SER A 95 14.14 11.25 3.49
N VAL A 96 14.68 11.44 4.69
CA VAL A 96 14.53 12.70 5.46
C VAL A 96 15.15 13.91 4.76
N THR A 97 16.15 13.70 3.90
CA THR A 97 16.76 14.77 3.12
C THR A 97 15.90 15.24 1.95
N VAL A 98 14.96 14.39 1.50
CA VAL A 98 13.97 14.71 0.45
C VAL A 98 12.73 15.33 1.07
N GLN A 99 12.27 14.76 2.20
CA GLN A 99 11.11 15.24 2.93
C GLN A 99 11.30 14.96 4.43
N ALA A 100 11.43 16.02 5.23
CA ALA A 100 11.80 15.95 6.66
C ALA A 100 10.87 15.02 7.48
N GLN A 101 9.60 14.97 7.15
CA GLN A 101 8.60 14.10 7.78
C GLN A 101 8.52 12.71 7.15
N ARG A 102 9.39 12.36 6.21
CA ARG A 102 9.36 11.11 5.42
C ARG A 102 8.03 10.84 4.73
N CYS A 103 7.26 11.88 4.37
CA CYS A 103 6.06 11.71 3.57
C CYS A 103 6.44 11.44 2.11
N TRP A 104 5.84 10.43 1.49
CA TRP A 104 5.85 10.32 0.04
C TRP A 104 5.11 11.52 -0.56
N ARG A 105 5.68 12.13 -1.63
CA ARG A 105 5.11 13.33 -2.25
C ARG A 105 4.03 13.00 -3.27
N TRP A 106 3.01 12.26 -2.82
CA TRP A 106 1.86 11.85 -3.63
C TRP A 106 1.10 13.04 -4.26
N TYR A 107 1.25 14.24 -3.72
CA TYR A 107 0.65 15.49 -4.18
C TYR A 107 1.51 16.24 -5.23
N ASP A 108 2.69 15.74 -5.54
CA ASP A 108 3.58 16.33 -6.55
C ASP A 108 3.14 15.94 -7.95
N ARG A 109 3.07 16.92 -8.87
CA ARG A 109 2.57 16.69 -10.22
C ARG A 109 3.42 15.70 -11.02
N ALA A 110 4.75 15.82 -10.95
CA ALA A 110 5.63 14.90 -11.66
C ALA A 110 5.44 13.46 -11.16
N THR A 111 5.31 13.30 -9.83
CA THR A 111 5.00 12.02 -9.18
C THR A 111 3.65 11.47 -9.65
N GLN A 112 2.60 12.28 -9.67
CA GLN A 112 1.26 11.86 -10.13
C GLN A 112 1.22 11.47 -11.61
N GLN A 113 2.14 11.98 -12.42
CA GLN A 113 2.29 11.69 -13.85
C GLN A 113 3.24 10.50 -14.14
N GLY A 114 3.68 9.77 -13.11
CA GLY A 114 4.53 8.58 -13.25
C GLY A 114 6.03 8.86 -13.21
N GLY A 115 6.44 10.13 -13.10
CA GLY A 115 7.84 10.53 -12.92
C GLY A 115 8.25 10.60 -11.43
N GLY A 116 9.34 11.30 -11.13
CA GLY A 116 9.79 11.56 -9.76
C GLY A 116 9.90 10.29 -8.91
N GLU A 117 9.25 10.30 -7.75
CA GLU A 117 9.28 9.17 -6.82
C GLU A 117 8.61 7.91 -7.38
N THR A 118 7.60 8.05 -8.25
CA THR A 118 6.93 6.91 -8.88
C THR A 118 7.85 6.18 -9.83
N GLY A 119 8.55 6.88 -10.71
CA GLY A 119 9.54 6.30 -11.63
C GLY A 119 10.70 5.63 -10.89
N ALA A 120 11.16 6.23 -9.78
CA ALA A 120 12.19 5.64 -8.93
C ALA A 120 11.74 4.31 -8.29
N LEU A 121 10.50 4.25 -7.79
CA LEU A 121 9.91 3.02 -7.24
C LEU A 121 9.77 1.94 -8.31
N ALA A 122 9.29 2.28 -9.51
CA ALA A 122 9.16 1.32 -10.61
C ALA A 122 10.53 0.73 -11.00
N SER A 123 11.57 1.57 -11.08
CA SER A 123 12.93 1.14 -11.39
C SER A 123 13.53 0.27 -10.28
N LEU A 124 13.30 0.61 -9.01
CA LEU A 124 13.71 -0.23 -7.87
C LEU A 124 13.06 -1.61 -7.94
N ILE A 125 11.75 -1.69 -8.23
CA ILE A 125 11.05 -2.97 -8.38
C ILE A 125 11.66 -3.79 -9.51
N GLY A 126 11.98 -3.17 -10.65
CA GLY A 126 12.69 -3.80 -11.77
C GLY A 126 14.02 -4.42 -11.34
N THR A 127 14.83 -3.67 -10.61
CA THR A 127 16.13 -4.14 -10.07
C THR A 127 15.96 -5.31 -9.09
N VAL A 128 14.94 -5.28 -8.23
CA VAL A 128 14.65 -6.41 -7.33
C VAL A 128 14.24 -7.65 -8.11
N CYS A 129 13.44 -7.50 -9.17
CA CYS A 129 13.04 -8.61 -10.04
C CYS A 129 14.18 -9.19 -10.89
N GLU A 130 15.26 -8.45 -11.09
CA GLU A 130 16.47 -8.94 -11.77
C GLU A 130 17.38 -9.72 -10.82
N ARG A 131 17.44 -9.31 -9.55
CA ARG A 131 18.35 -9.88 -8.54
C ARG A 131 17.77 -11.06 -7.77
N TYR A 132 16.45 -11.17 -7.71
CA TYR A 132 15.76 -12.18 -6.91
C TYR A 132 14.66 -12.86 -7.73
N PRO A 133 14.35 -14.12 -7.46
CA PRO A 133 13.34 -14.89 -8.17
C PRO A 133 11.92 -14.41 -7.80
N ILE A 134 11.50 -13.31 -8.41
CA ILE A 134 10.18 -12.71 -8.24
C ILE A 134 9.29 -13.07 -9.43
N ASP A 135 8.07 -13.51 -9.14
CA ASP A 135 7.04 -13.69 -10.17
C ASP A 135 6.54 -12.32 -10.66
N ARG A 136 7.02 -11.89 -11.83
CA ARG A 136 6.66 -10.59 -12.44
C ARG A 136 5.16 -10.44 -12.75
N ARG A 137 4.37 -11.50 -12.69
CA ARG A 137 2.91 -11.46 -12.84
C ARG A 137 2.18 -11.23 -11.52
N ARG A 138 2.89 -11.30 -10.38
CA ARG A 138 2.35 -11.19 -9.03
C ARG A 138 3.13 -10.16 -8.21
N ILE A 139 3.17 -8.91 -8.72
CA ILE A 139 3.74 -7.75 -8.02
C ILE A 139 2.60 -6.84 -7.59
N TYR A 140 2.59 -6.43 -6.34
CA TYR A 140 1.50 -5.68 -5.73
C TYR A 140 2.05 -4.47 -4.99
N ALA A 141 1.25 -3.40 -4.90
CA ALA A 141 1.57 -2.22 -4.13
C ALA A 141 0.60 -2.05 -2.96
N CYS A 142 1.14 -1.73 -1.79
CA CYS A 142 0.35 -1.49 -0.58
C CYS A 142 0.96 -0.33 0.20
N GLY A 143 0.12 0.46 0.88
CA GLY A 143 0.65 1.51 1.73
C GLY A 143 -0.37 2.05 2.73
N LEU A 144 0.16 2.85 3.67
CA LEU A 144 -0.62 3.58 4.67
C LEU A 144 -0.52 5.07 4.41
N SER A 145 -1.64 5.81 4.47
CA SER A 145 -1.63 7.28 4.41
C SER A 145 -0.95 7.82 3.14
N ALA A 146 0.11 8.62 3.25
CA ALA A 146 0.92 9.07 2.12
C ALA A 146 1.47 7.90 1.28
N GLY A 147 1.82 6.78 1.91
CA GLY A 147 2.23 5.55 1.22
C GLY A 147 1.10 4.92 0.42
N ALA A 148 -0.14 4.99 0.89
CA ALA A 148 -1.31 4.55 0.13
C ALA A 148 -1.55 5.43 -1.11
N GLY A 149 -1.41 6.76 -0.95
CA GLY A 149 -1.45 7.69 -2.08
C GLY A 149 -0.40 7.37 -3.15
N MET A 150 0.84 7.06 -2.72
CA MET A 150 1.91 6.65 -3.61
C MET A 150 1.66 5.28 -4.25
N ALA A 151 1.10 4.31 -3.51
CA ALA A 151 0.72 3.00 -4.07
C ALA A 151 -0.36 3.13 -5.16
N ALA A 152 -1.33 4.03 -4.96
CA ALA A 152 -2.34 4.34 -5.96
C ALA A 152 -1.70 4.91 -7.26
N ILE A 153 -0.78 5.86 -7.11
CA ILE A 153 -0.08 6.48 -8.24
C ILE A 153 0.78 5.45 -8.98
N LEU A 154 1.52 4.62 -8.25
CA LEU A 154 2.35 3.56 -8.83
C LEU A 154 1.50 2.58 -9.65
N ALA A 155 0.37 2.12 -9.11
CA ALA A 155 -0.51 1.17 -9.78
C ALA A 155 -1.18 1.76 -11.04
N THR A 156 -1.59 3.03 -10.98
CA THR A 156 -2.27 3.70 -12.09
C THR A 156 -1.33 4.08 -13.24
N ASN A 157 -0.05 4.39 -12.93
CA ASN A 157 0.95 4.73 -13.94
C ASN A 157 1.70 3.52 -14.50
N HIS A 158 1.78 2.43 -13.73
CA HIS A 158 2.49 1.20 -14.11
C HIS A 158 1.57 -0.04 -14.00
N PRO A 159 0.43 -0.06 -14.73
CA PRO A 159 -0.48 -1.21 -14.72
C PRO A 159 0.16 -2.47 -15.34
N GLU A 160 1.21 -2.30 -16.15
CA GLU A 160 2.03 -3.40 -16.67
C GLU A 160 2.94 -4.02 -15.60
N LEU A 161 3.17 -3.33 -14.49
CA LEU A 161 4.01 -3.81 -13.39
C LEU A 161 3.18 -4.33 -12.22
N ILE A 162 2.13 -3.62 -11.84
CA ILE A 162 1.33 -3.88 -10.63
C ILE A 162 0.08 -4.70 -10.98
N ALA A 163 -0.11 -5.82 -10.29
CA ALA A 163 -1.24 -6.73 -10.49
C ALA A 163 -2.48 -6.39 -9.65
N ALA A 164 -2.30 -5.78 -8.49
CA ALA A 164 -3.36 -5.28 -7.61
C ALA A 164 -2.78 -4.31 -6.57
N VAL A 165 -3.65 -3.51 -5.95
CA VAL A 165 -3.25 -2.51 -4.95
C VAL A 165 -4.06 -2.63 -3.65
N ALA A 166 -3.44 -2.30 -2.51
CA ALA A 166 -4.14 -2.17 -1.23
C ALA A 166 -3.82 -0.81 -0.60
N LEU A 167 -4.86 -0.03 -0.33
CA LEU A 167 -4.76 1.34 0.16
C LEU A 167 -5.40 1.42 1.55
N HIS A 168 -4.57 1.66 2.58
CA HIS A 168 -5.03 1.85 3.95
C HIS A 168 -4.98 3.34 4.30
N SER A 169 -6.13 3.94 4.65
CA SER A 169 -6.24 5.35 5.04
C SER A 169 -5.58 6.30 4.02
N GLY A 170 -5.82 6.05 2.73
CA GLY A 170 -5.17 6.76 1.63
C GLY A 170 -5.94 7.99 1.16
N PRO A 171 -5.23 9.07 0.73
CA PRO A 171 -5.86 10.20 0.07
C PRO A 171 -6.36 9.81 -1.33
N VAL A 172 -7.37 10.53 -1.81
CA VAL A 172 -7.92 10.34 -3.16
C VAL A 172 -6.85 10.62 -4.24
N PHE A 173 -6.85 9.82 -5.30
CA PHE A 173 -5.87 9.89 -6.39
C PHE A 173 -6.06 11.13 -7.27
N GLY A 174 -4.95 11.74 -7.70
CA GLY A 174 -4.91 12.79 -8.72
C GLY A 174 -5.37 14.18 -8.26
N ALA A 175 -5.40 14.40 -6.94
CA ALA A 175 -5.81 15.66 -6.33
C ALA A 175 -4.73 16.19 -5.37
N GLY A 176 -4.92 17.42 -4.85
CA GLY A 176 -4.10 17.98 -3.78
C GLY A 176 -2.72 18.43 -4.21
N HIS A 177 -2.63 19.27 -5.24
CA HIS A 177 -1.34 19.81 -5.69
C HIS A 177 -0.69 20.68 -4.62
N GLY A 178 0.54 20.33 -4.22
CA GLY A 178 1.32 20.99 -3.19
C GLY A 178 0.88 20.66 -1.74
N PRO A 179 1.66 21.05 -0.70
CA PRO A 179 1.42 20.66 0.68
C PRO A 179 0.07 21.13 1.25
N LEU A 180 -0.35 22.37 0.97
CA LEU A 180 -1.65 22.91 1.42
C LEU A 180 -2.81 22.21 0.73
N GLY A 181 -2.69 21.95 -0.57
CA GLY A 181 -3.68 21.17 -1.32
C GLY A 181 -3.81 19.74 -0.79
N ALA A 182 -2.69 19.10 -0.46
CA ALA A 182 -2.66 17.78 0.15
C ALA A 182 -3.41 17.74 1.48
N LEU A 183 -3.16 18.71 2.38
CA LEU A 183 -3.85 18.81 3.66
C LEU A 183 -5.37 18.97 3.49
N ARG A 184 -5.78 19.83 2.55
CA ARG A 184 -7.21 20.03 2.23
C ARG A 184 -7.86 18.74 1.72
N VAL A 185 -7.18 18.04 0.81
CA VAL A 185 -7.67 16.76 0.26
C VAL A 185 -7.81 15.71 1.35
N MET A 186 -6.81 15.54 2.20
CA MET A 186 -6.88 14.58 3.30
C MET A 186 -8.10 14.84 4.20
N ARG A 187 -8.42 16.09 4.52
CA ARG A 187 -9.53 16.45 5.40
C ARG A 187 -10.91 16.46 4.74
N HIS A 188 -11.00 16.80 3.47
CA HIS A 188 -12.28 17.10 2.82
C HIS A 188 -12.50 16.33 1.50
N GLY A 189 -11.48 15.56 1.05
CA GLY A 189 -11.51 14.99 -0.28
C GLY A 189 -11.40 16.05 -1.39
N ALA A 190 -11.65 15.65 -2.63
CA ALA A 190 -11.65 16.51 -3.81
C ALA A 190 -12.44 15.84 -4.96
N PRO A 191 -13.78 15.77 -4.89
CA PRO A 191 -14.58 14.94 -5.80
C PRO A 191 -14.42 15.35 -7.27
N GLU A 192 -14.41 16.61 -7.59
CA GLU A 192 -14.27 17.10 -8.97
C GLU A 192 -12.89 16.78 -9.56
N GLN A 193 -11.81 17.01 -8.77
CA GLN A 193 -10.45 16.70 -9.19
C GLN A 193 -10.26 15.18 -9.33
N ALA A 194 -10.84 14.40 -8.42
CA ALA A 194 -10.79 12.96 -8.44
C ALA A 194 -11.39 12.37 -9.71
N ASP A 195 -12.59 12.79 -10.06
CA ASP A 195 -13.28 12.34 -11.28
C ASP A 195 -12.54 12.80 -12.55
N ALA A 196 -12.00 14.03 -12.55
CA ALA A 196 -11.18 14.53 -13.66
C ALA A 196 -9.89 13.73 -13.82
N ALA A 197 -9.22 13.37 -12.74
CA ALA A 197 -7.98 12.60 -12.76
C ALA A 197 -8.16 11.25 -13.44
N ILE A 198 -9.23 10.50 -13.10
CA ILE A 198 -9.51 9.21 -13.74
C ILE A 198 -9.91 9.36 -15.19
N ARG A 199 -10.77 10.34 -15.54
CA ARG A 199 -11.09 10.62 -16.94
C ARG A 199 -9.84 10.93 -17.76
N ASN A 200 -8.89 11.71 -17.22
CA ASN A 200 -7.64 12.04 -17.89
C ASN A 200 -6.73 10.82 -18.03
N LEU A 201 -6.65 9.98 -17.00
CA LEU A 201 -5.86 8.75 -17.01
C LEU A 201 -6.36 7.78 -18.10
N LEU A 202 -7.67 7.66 -18.27
CA LEU A 202 -8.30 6.77 -19.24
C LEU A 202 -8.31 7.31 -20.68
N ARG A 203 -8.00 8.60 -20.89
CA ARG A 203 -7.92 9.17 -22.24
C ARG A 203 -6.78 8.56 -23.03
N GLY A 204 -7.12 7.93 -24.16
CA GLY A 204 -6.12 7.38 -25.09
C GLY A 204 -5.34 6.16 -24.57
N ARG A 205 -5.75 5.59 -23.44
CA ARG A 205 -5.17 4.35 -22.91
C ARG A 205 -6.26 3.26 -22.84
N PRO A 206 -5.97 2.02 -23.23
CA PRO A 206 -6.87 0.93 -22.94
C PRO A 206 -7.04 0.80 -21.43
N ALA A 207 -8.26 0.63 -20.96
CA ALA A 207 -8.52 0.39 -19.54
C ALA A 207 -7.88 -0.96 -19.15
N VAL A 208 -6.85 -0.90 -18.31
CA VAL A 208 -6.26 -2.10 -17.69
C VAL A 208 -6.91 -2.27 -16.34
N PRO A 209 -7.66 -3.36 -16.11
CA PRO A 209 -8.28 -3.59 -14.82
C PRO A 209 -7.23 -3.59 -13.69
N MET A 210 -7.48 -2.79 -12.64
CA MET A 210 -6.61 -2.70 -11.47
C MET A 210 -7.40 -3.11 -10.22
N PRO A 211 -7.33 -4.38 -9.80
CA PRO A 211 -7.99 -4.81 -8.57
C PRO A 211 -7.48 -4.03 -7.35
N ALA A 212 -8.41 -3.67 -6.45
CA ALA A 212 -8.06 -2.88 -5.26
C ALA A 212 -8.75 -3.35 -3.99
N LEU A 213 -8.02 -3.25 -2.87
CA LEU A 213 -8.51 -3.34 -1.52
C LEU A 213 -8.35 -1.98 -0.84
N LEU A 214 -9.45 -1.36 -0.43
CA LEU A 214 -9.47 -0.10 0.28
C LEU A 214 -9.84 -0.36 1.75
N ILE A 215 -8.98 0.03 2.68
CA ILE A 215 -9.20 -0.13 4.13
C ILE A 215 -9.22 1.26 4.77
N GLN A 216 -10.22 1.54 5.59
CA GLN A 216 -10.38 2.84 6.26
C GLN A 216 -11.00 2.68 7.64
N GLY A 217 -10.49 3.42 8.61
CA GLY A 217 -11.14 3.64 9.90
C GLY A 217 -12.19 4.73 9.79
N GLU A 218 -13.38 4.50 10.35
CA GLU A 218 -14.47 5.50 10.32
C GLU A 218 -14.16 6.70 11.25
N ASP A 219 -13.26 6.54 12.24
CA ASP A 219 -12.85 7.60 13.17
C ASP A 219 -11.52 8.27 12.77
N ASP A 220 -11.09 8.08 11.52
CA ASP A 220 -9.85 8.67 11.00
C ASP A 220 -10.00 10.18 10.80
N GLN A 221 -9.32 10.96 11.67
CA GLN A 221 -9.33 12.42 11.64
C GLN A 221 -8.15 13.03 10.85
N VAL A 222 -7.24 12.21 10.33
CA VAL A 222 -6.09 12.64 9.53
C VAL A 222 -6.42 12.57 8.04
N VAL A 223 -6.90 11.41 7.60
CA VAL A 223 -7.43 11.21 6.25
C VAL A 223 -8.89 10.81 6.38
N ASP A 224 -9.75 11.80 6.22
CA ASP A 224 -11.22 11.64 6.38
C ASP A 224 -11.73 10.50 5.49
N PRO A 225 -12.69 9.68 5.98
CA PRO A 225 -13.31 8.59 5.22
C PRO A 225 -13.94 9.00 3.88
N VAL A 226 -14.17 10.32 3.65
CA VAL A 226 -14.58 10.83 2.34
C VAL A 226 -13.58 10.44 1.23
N ASN A 227 -12.28 10.36 1.57
CA ASN A 227 -11.24 9.94 0.61
C ASN A 227 -11.44 8.49 0.16
N GLN A 228 -11.78 7.57 1.06
CA GLN A 228 -12.08 6.18 0.70
C GLN A 228 -13.30 6.09 -0.22
N ARG A 229 -14.36 6.87 0.05
CA ARG A 229 -15.56 6.90 -0.81
C ARG A 229 -15.23 7.38 -2.23
N GLN A 230 -14.38 8.40 -2.34
CA GLN A 230 -13.93 8.92 -3.63
C GLN A 230 -12.97 7.94 -4.35
N LEU A 231 -12.02 7.32 -3.63
CA LEU A 231 -11.19 6.24 -4.16
C LEU A 231 -12.04 5.07 -4.68
N ALA A 232 -13.06 4.65 -3.94
CA ALA A 232 -13.95 3.58 -4.39
C ALA A 232 -14.62 3.92 -5.74
N ARG A 233 -15.13 5.16 -5.91
CA ARG A 233 -15.67 5.63 -7.19
C ARG A 233 -14.64 5.62 -8.30
N GLN A 234 -13.42 6.07 -8.02
CA GLN A 234 -12.30 6.05 -8.98
C GLN A 234 -11.97 4.64 -9.44
N TRP A 235 -11.89 3.68 -8.49
CA TRP A 235 -11.59 2.29 -8.80
C TRP A 235 -12.73 1.56 -9.52
N LEU A 236 -13.98 1.94 -9.28
CA LEU A 236 -15.10 1.46 -10.10
C LEU A 236 -14.93 1.92 -11.56
N GLN A 237 -14.68 3.21 -11.79
CA GLN A 237 -14.44 3.75 -13.14
C GLN A 237 -13.23 3.10 -13.81
N LEU A 238 -12.11 2.96 -13.08
CA LEU A 238 -10.87 2.35 -13.60
C LEU A 238 -11.08 0.88 -14.01
N ASN A 239 -11.96 0.16 -13.34
CA ASN A 239 -12.30 -1.22 -13.65
C ASN A 239 -13.52 -1.36 -14.58
N GLY A 240 -14.03 -0.26 -15.13
CA GLY A 240 -15.18 -0.28 -16.05
C GLY A 240 -16.50 -0.67 -15.39
N LEU A 241 -16.61 -0.49 -14.07
CA LEU A 241 -17.82 -0.80 -13.31
C LEU A 241 -18.70 0.45 -13.15
N PRO A 242 -20.03 0.30 -13.19
CA PRO A 242 -20.94 1.41 -12.94
C PRO A 242 -20.81 1.88 -11.47
N ALA A 243 -21.03 3.17 -11.26
CA ALA A 243 -21.24 3.69 -9.92
C ALA A 243 -22.57 3.11 -9.37
N GLY A 244 -22.47 2.36 -8.27
CA GLY A 244 -23.64 1.69 -7.71
C GLY A 244 -23.31 0.98 -6.40
N PRO A 245 -24.28 0.27 -5.81
CA PRO A 245 -24.07 -0.49 -4.59
C PRO A 245 -23.10 -1.66 -4.81
N ALA A 246 -22.47 -2.10 -3.74
CA ALA A 246 -21.62 -3.29 -3.77
C ALA A 246 -22.43 -4.53 -4.15
N THR A 247 -21.79 -5.43 -4.91
CA THR A 247 -22.40 -6.73 -5.31
C THR A 247 -22.68 -7.60 -4.08
N ARG A 248 -21.84 -7.48 -3.05
CA ARG A 248 -21.97 -8.22 -1.79
C ARG A 248 -21.53 -7.34 -0.63
N ILE A 249 -22.34 -7.33 0.44
CA ILE A 249 -22.00 -6.65 1.69
C ILE A 249 -21.98 -7.68 2.82
N ALA A 250 -20.96 -7.64 3.66
CA ALA A 250 -20.82 -8.47 4.84
C ALA A 250 -20.45 -7.63 6.05
N ALA A 251 -21.33 -7.55 7.03
CA ALA A 251 -21.06 -6.96 8.33
C ALA A 251 -20.40 -7.99 9.26
N LYS A 252 -19.37 -7.60 9.98
CA LYS A 252 -18.66 -8.41 10.95
C LYS A 252 -18.72 -7.72 12.31
N PRO A 253 -19.33 -8.33 13.32
CA PRO A 253 -19.39 -7.75 14.65
C PRO A 253 -18.02 -7.63 15.29
N ALA A 254 -17.92 -6.83 16.35
CA ALA A 254 -16.73 -6.73 17.16
C ALA A 254 -16.34 -8.11 17.73
N GLY A 255 -15.05 -8.34 17.87
CA GLY A 255 -14.51 -9.55 18.50
C GLY A 255 -14.62 -9.49 20.01
N ARG A 256 -14.60 -10.66 20.66
CA ARG A 256 -14.59 -10.75 22.13
C ARG A 256 -13.32 -10.04 22.68
N GLY A 257 -13.46 -9.33 23.81
CA GLY A 257 -12.34 -8.67 24.48
C GLY A 257 -11.66 -7.60 23.62
N CYS A 258 -12.39 -6.89 22.77
CA CYS A 258 -11.86 -5.86 21.87
C CYS A 258 -10.73 -6.36 20.94
N SER A 259 -10.67 -7.65 20.67
CA SER A 259 -9.65 -8.24 19.77
C SER A 259 -9.80 -7.80 18.32
N ARG A 260 -11.00 -7.38 17.91
CA ARG A 260 -11.33 -6.93 16.56
C ARG A 260 -12.48 -5.93 16.61
N ASN A 261 -12.31 -4.80 15.93
CA ASN A 261 -13.38 -3.83 15.72
C ASN A 261 -14.49 -4.38 14.81
N ALA A 262 -15.70 -3.93 15.03
CA ALA A 262 -16.78 -4.16 14.06
C ALA A 262 -16.40 -3.51 12.73
N HIS A 263 -16.71 -4.20 11.62
CA HIS A 263 -16.38 -3.68 10.29
C HIS A 263 -17.31 -4.22 9.22
N GLU A 264 -17.41 -3.47 8.14
CA GLU A 264 -18.16 -3.85 6.94
C GLU A 264 -17.19 -4.12 5.78
N ILE A 265 -17.53 -5.10 4.97
CA ILE A 265 -16.81 -5.46 3.74
C ILE A 265 -17.79 -5.31 2.58
N HIS A 266 -17.48 -4.44 1.64
CA HIS A 266 -18.23 -4.19 0.43
C HIS A 266 -17.43 -4.70 -0.77
N ASP A 267 -17.90 -5.77 -1.41
CA ASP A 267 -17.26 -6.39 -2.55
C ASP A 267 -17.98 -6.03 -3.86
N TYR A 268 -17.20 -5.63 -4.86
CA TYR A 268 -17.64 -5.41 -6.24
C TYR A 268 -16.99 -6.48 -7.13
N LEU A 269 -17.82 -7.22 -7.86
CA LEU A 269 -17.40 -8.39 -8.60
C LEU A 269 -17.54 -8.17 -10.12
N VAL A 270 -16.58 -8.77 -10.86
CA VAL A 270 -16.71 -9.05 -12.28
C VAL A 270 -16.75 -10.58 -12.43
N GLY A 271 -17.90 -11.11 -12.82
CA GLY A 271 -18.16 -12.54 -12.75
C GLY A 271 -18.03 -13.04 -11.29
N ARG A 272 -17.11 -13.96 -11.04
CA ARG A 272 -16.86 -14.54 -9.71
C ARG A 272 -15.67 -13.87 -8.98
N LYS A 273 -15.00 -12.93 -9.62
CA LYS A 273 -13.77 -12.31 -9.11
C LYS A 273 -14.07 -10.96 -8.44
N VAL A 274 -13.65 -10.79 -7.20
CA VAL A 274 -13.71 -9.49 -6.50
C VAL A 274 -12.65 -8.59 -7.11
N VAL A 275 -13.05 -7.49 -7.74
CA VAL A 275 -12.14 -6.51 -8.35
C VAL A 275 -11.96 -5.27 -7.50
N LEU A 276 -12.94 -4.96 -6.66
CA LEU A 276 -12.81 -3.92 -5.64
C LEU A 276 -13.41 -4.42 -4.33
N ARG A 277 -12.64 -4.29 -3.25
CA ARG A 277 -13.09 -4.53 -1.88
C ARG A 277 -12.90 -3.25 -1.07
N VAL A 278 -13.96 -2.80 -0.43
CA VAL A 278 -13.94 -1.65 0.48
C VAL A 278 -14.23 -2.15 1.88
N VAL A 279 -13.35 -1.84 2.83
CA VAL A 279 -13.46 -2.25 4.24
C VAL A 279 -13.56 -0.99 5.09
N ARG A 280 -14.64 -0.87 5.85
CA ARG A 280 -14.90 0.20 6.80
C ARG A 280 -14.80 -0.35 8.20
N ILE A 281 -13.95 0.24 9.05
CA ILE A 281 -13.66 -0.28 10.39
C ILE A 281 -14.13 0.75 11.42
N LEU A 282 -15.14 0.38 12.21
CA LEU A 282 -15.68 1.23 13.27
C LEU A 282 -14.67 1.35 14.42
N GLY A 283 -14.57 2.53 15.03
CA GLY A 283 -13.69 2.77 16.16
C GLY A 283 -12.18 2.74 15.83
N LEU A 284 -11.82 2.74 14.55
CA LEU A 284 -10.43 2.83 14.12
C LEU A 284 -10.12 4.26 13.66
N GLY A 285 -9.10 4.87 14.26
CA GLY A 285 -8.52 6.14 13.81
C GLY A 285 -7.50 5.94 12.69
N HIS A 286 -6.56 6.90 12.55
CA HIS A 286 -5.50 6.85 11.53
C HIS A 286 -4.39 5.86 11.90
N ALA A 287 -4.65 4.57 11.76
CA ALA A 287 -3.72 3.51 12.15
C ALA A 287 -3.92 2.24 11.32
N TRP A 288 -2.85 1.47 11.13
CA TRP A 288 -2.89 0.14 10.55
C TRP A 288 -3.66 -0.82 11.47
N SER A 289 -4.72 -1.43 10.98
CA SER A 289 -5.60 -2.31 11.75
C SER A 289 -4.95 -3.67 12.02
N GLY A 290 -4.99 -4.12 13.27
CA GLY A 290 -4.42 -5.42 13.70
C GLY A 290 -2.89 -5.44 13.75
N GLY A 291 -2.26 -4.26 13.82
CA GLY A 291 -0.82 -4.10 13.91
C GLY A 291 -0.28 -4.22 15.34
N ASP A 292 1.00 -3.90 15.51
CA ASP A 292 1.66 -3.84 16.81
C ASP A 292 1.58 -2.42 17.38
N PRO A 293 0.82 -2.17 18.47
CA PRO A 293 0.64 -0.84 19.05
C PRO A 293 1.91 -0.28 19.71
N ALA A 294 2.98 -1.06 19.84
CA ALA A 294 4.28 -0.54 20.26
C ALA A 294 4.92 0.38 19.21
N HIS A 295 4.41 0.35 17.98
CA HIS A 295 4.83 1.21 16.88
C HIS A 295 3.74 2.22 16.54
N ALA A 296 4.10 3.48 16.34
CA ALA A 296 3.15 4.54 15.98
C ALA A 296 2.34 4.17 14.72
N PHE A 297 1.11 4.65 14.65
CA PHE A 297 0.17 4.41 13.56
C PHE A 297 -0.21 2.94 13.36
N ASN A 298 -0.25 2.17 14.46
CA ASN A 298 -0.74 0.79 14.47
C ASN A 298 -1.72 0.60 15.62
N ALA A 299 -2.86 -0.03 15.32
CA ALA A 299 -3.88 -0.40 16.29
C ALA A 299 -3.84 -1.91 16.53
N LYS A 300 -3.91 -2.32 17.80
CA LYS A 300 -3.92 -3.74 18.18
C LYS A 300 -5.18 -4.46 17.71
N ALA A 301 -6.32 -3.79 17.84
CA ALA A 301 -7.60 -4.35 17.42
C ALA A 301 -7.61 -4.52 15.89
N GLY A 302 -8.03 -5.74 15.44
CA GLY A 302 -8.23 -6.04 14.03
C GLY A 302 -9.52 -5.43 13.45
N PRO A 303 -9.89 -5.78 12.23
CA PRO A 303 -9.38 -6.92 11.46
C PRO A 303 -7.91 -6.81 11.11
N ASP A 304 -7.21 -7.94 10.98
CA ASP A 304 -5.80 -8.00 10.60
C ASP A 304 -5.63 -7.54 9.14
N ALA A 305 -5.23 -6.28 8.96
CA ALA A 305 -5.07 -5.67 7.65
C ALA A 305 -3.98 -6.38 6.82
N SER A 306 -2.88 -6.81 7.42
CA SER A 306 -1.81 -7.52 6.71
C SER A 306 -2.29 -8.85 6.13
N ARG A 307 -3.09 -9.60 6.89
CA ARG A 307 -3.72 -10.83 6.39
C ARG A 307 -4.72 -10.53 5.29
N MET A 308 -5.57 -9.51 5.45
CA MET A 308 -6.56 -9.12 4.43
C MET A 308 -5.88 -8.73 3.12
N VAL A 309 -4.78 -7.98 3.19
CA VAL A 309 -3.97 -7.57 2.04
C VAL A 309 -3.43 -8.78 1.29
N LEU A 310 -2.74 -9.70 1.98
CA LEU A 310 -2.16 -10.87 1.31
C LEU A 310 -3.22 -11.88 0.83
N ASP A 311 -4.35 -12.02 1.54
CA ASP A 311 -5.49 -12.83 1.08
C ASP A 311 -6.14 -12.26 -0.18
N PHE A 312 -6.21 -10.93 -0.30
CA PHE A 312 -6.69 -10.28 -1.50
C PHE A 312 -5.71 -10.44 -2.65
N PHE A 313 -4.43 -10.13 -2.44
CA PHE A 313 -3.40 -10.22 -3.47
C PHE A 313 -3.21 -11.63 -4.02
N GLY A 314 -3.27 -12.66 -3.18
CA GLY A 314 -3.13 -14.05 -3.61
C GLY A 314 -4.18 -14.52 -4.64
N ARG A 315 -5.25 -13.75 -4.83
CA ARG A 315 -6.33 -14.04 -5.80
C ARG A 315 -6.18 -13.29 -7.13
N HIS A 316 -5.16 -12.45 -7.24
CA HIS A 316 -4.95 -11.59 -8.42
C HIS A 316 -3.57 -11.83 -9.03
N ARG A 317 -3.54 -11.85 -10.34
CA ARG A 317 -2.31 -11.89 -11.15
C ARG A 317 -2.59 -11.22 -12.49
N ARG A 318 -1.57 -10.66 -13.10
CA ARG A 318 -1.64 -10.13 -14.47
C ARG A 318 -1.65 -11.25 -15.48
#